data_185d49ef213cddfce39f38852fff0410
#
_entry.id   185d49ef213cddfce39f38852fff0410
#
_cell.length_a   1.000
_cell.length_b   1.000
_cell.length_c   1.000
_cell.angle_alpha   90.00
_cell.angle_beta   90.00
_cell.angle_gamma   90.00
#
_symmetry.space_group_name_H-M   'P 1'
#
loop_
_entity.id
_entity.type
_entity.pdbx_description
1 polymer ?
#
loop_
_entity_poly.entity_id
_entity_poly.type
_entity_poly.pdbx_seq_one_letter_code
_entity_poly.pdbx_strand_id
1 'polypeptide(L)'
;YFGDHGCGGKKISTVDLSEDWHEFGICWKPDQISWQLDGETYFVAKDSDVAPSQWVYNQPFSMLLNLAVGGNLGGELAPDLSASNKLLVDYIRVHEFEGFGEIHQR
;
A
#
# COMPACT_ATOMS: atom_id res chain seq x y z
N TYR A 1 2.86 8.30 -7.52
CA TYR A 1 1.85 9.31 -7.20
C TYR A 1 2.37 10.74 -7.33
N PHE A 2 3.53 10.94 -7.89
CA PHE A 2 4.11 12.25 -8.10
C PHE A 2 3.76 12.81 -9.48
N GLY A 3 2.53 13.18 -9.70
CA GLY A 3 2.10 13.76 -10.96
C GLY A 3 2.16 12.77 -12.13
N ASP A 4 2.53 13.26 -13.30
CA ASP A 4 2.34 12.54 -14.57
C ASP A 4 3.36 11.42 -14.85
N HIS A 5 4.47 11.39 -14.16
CA HIS A 5 5.62 10.56 -14.58
C HIS A 5 6.27 9.75 -13.47
N GLY A 6 5.71 9.72 -12.28
CA GLY A 6 6.41 9.08 -11.21
C GLY A 6 5.53 8.33 -10.24
N CYS A 7 6.14 7.41 -9.57
CA CYS A 7 5.64 6.87 -8.33
C CYS A 7 6.66 7.19 -7.24
N GLY A 8 6.16 7.63 -6.12
CA GLY A 8 6.97 7.85 -4.94
C GLY A 8 6.75 6.77 -3.92
N GLY A 9 7.66 6.66 -3.02
CA GLY A 9 7.57 5.70 -1.95
C GLY A 9 8.73 5.83 -0.98
N LYS A 10 8.73 4.97 0.00
CA LYS A 10 9.80 4.85 0.97
C LYS A 10 10.18 3.39 1.13
N LYS A 11 11.48 3.15 1.05
CA LYS A 11 12.04 1.86 1.44
C LYS A 11 12.47 1.94 2.90
N ILE A 12 12.04 1.01 3.69
CA ILE A 12 12.44 0.89 5.09
C ILE A 12 13.22 -0.41 5.30
N SER A 13 14.11 -0.40 6.28
CA SER A 13 14.72 -1.63 6.78
C SER A 13 13.78 -2.23 7.82
N THR A 14 13.52 -3.50 7.70
CA THR A 14 12.66 -4.23 8.62
C THR A 14 13.15 -5.68 8.74
N VAL A 15 12.50 -6.45 9.60
CA VAL A 15 12.70 -7.90 9.68
C VAL A 15 12.25 -8.59 8.38
N ASP A 16 12.67 -9.82 8.18
CA ASP A 16 12.18 -10.61 7.05
C ASP A 16 10.67 -10.84 7.20
N LEU A 17 9.90 -10.23 6.32
CA LEU A 17 8.44 -10.30 6.36
C LEU A 17 7.88 -11.66 5.94
N SER A 18 8.72 -12.54 5.41
CA SER A 18 8.32 -13.90 5.04
C SER A 18 8.31 -14.90 6.20
N GLU A 19 8.91 -14.52 7.33
CA GLU A 19 9.12 -15.39 8.50
C GLU A 19 7.87 -15.52 9.39
N ASP A 20 6.94 -14.55 9.33
CA ASP A 20 5.78 -14.51 10.23
C ASP A 20 4.63 -13.72 9.58
N TRP A 21 3.52 -13.69 10.30
CA TRP A 21 2.37 -12.86 9.96
C TRP A 21 2.65 -11.39 10.29
N HIS A 22 2.24 -10.51 9.39
CA HIS A 22 2.38 -9.06 9.57
C HIS A 22 1.09 -8.34 9.17
N GLU A 23 0.79 -7.26 9.88
CA GLU A 23 -0.34 -6.39 9.58
C GLU A 23 0.14 -5.17 8.78
N PHE A 24 -0.37 -5.03 7.56
CA PHE A 24 -0.16 -3.86 6.71
C PHE A 24 -1.39 -2.97 6.79
N GLY A 25 -1.22 -1.73 7.19
CA GLY A 25 -2.30 -0.79 7.38
C GLY A 25 -2.16 0.47 6.55
N ILE A 26 -3.28 1.05 6.22
CA ILE A 26 -3.39 2.36 5.60
C ILE A 26 -4.41 3.18 6.39
N CYS A 27 -4.01 4.36 6.85
CA CYS A 27 -4.94 5.37 7.36
C CYS A 27 -5.12 6.43 6.28
N TRP A 28 -6.31 6.46 5.69
CA TRP A 28 -6.63 7.29 4.56
C TRP A 28 -7.59 8.40 5.00
N LYS A 29 -7.12 9.63 4.94
CA LYS A 29 -7.86 10.85 5.27
C LYS A 29 -7.93 11.78 4.07
N PRO A 30 -8.79 12.80 4.09
CA PRO A 30 -8.69 13.89 3.12
C PRO A 30 -7.27 14.46 3.07
N ASP A 31 -6.72 14.58 1.87
CA ASP A 31 -5.40 15.15 1.59
C ASP A 31 -4.20 14.45 2.24
N GLN A 32 -4.40 13.26 2.81
CA GLN A 32 -3.32 12.53 3.48
C GLN A 32 -3.55 11.01 3.46
N ILE A 33 -2.48 10.28 3.22
CA ILE A 33 -2.43 8.82 3.42
C ILE A 33 -1.21 8.49 4.26
N SER A 34 -1.37 7.65 5.28
CA SER A 34 -0.26 7.08 6.04
C SER A 34 -0.24 5.56 5.92
N TRP A 35 0.96 5.00 5.85
CA TRP A 35 1.20 3.56 5.78
C TRP A 35 1.81 3.05 7.06
N GLN A 36 1.33 1.90 7.49
CA GLN A 36 1.72 1.26 8.74
C GLN A 36 2.15 -0.19 8.50
N LEU A 37 3.08 -0.62 9.31
CA LEU A 37 3.48 -2.02 9.43
C LEU A 37 3.45 -2.40 10.91
N ASP A 38 2.66 -3.40 11.24
CA ASP A 38 2.45 -3.88 12.63
C ASP A 38 2.10 -2.73 13.61
N GLY A 39 1.22 -1.83 13.16
CA GLY A 39 0.75 -0.69 13.94
C GLY A 39 1.68 0.53 13.95
N GLU A 40 2.86 0.43 13.36
CA GLU A 40 3.83 1.52 13.30
C GLU A 40 3.82 2.22 11.94
N THR A 41 3.61 3.54 11.95
CA THR A 41 3.63 4.36 10.74
C THR A 41 5.05 4.53 10.23
N TYR A 42 5.29 4.17 8.99
CA TYR A 42 6.60 4.32 8.36
C TYR A 42 6.62 5.33 7.20
N PHE A 43 5.48 5.71 6.67
CA PHE A 43 5.39 6.66 5.56
C PHE A 43 4.09 7.44 5.61
N VAL A 44 4.16 8.74 5.30
CA VAL A 44 3.00 9.64 5.17
C VAL A 44 3.15 10.43 3.89
N ALA A 45 2.10 10.46 3.08
CA ALA A 45 1.99 11.32 1.91
C ALA A 45 0.86 12.32 2.10
N LYS A 46 1.09 13.55 1.69
CA LYS A 46 0.14 14.67 1.76
C LYS A 46 -0.01 15.32 0.40
N ASP A 47 -1.10 16.05 0.24
CA ASP A 47 -1.34 16.86 -0.97
C ASP A 47 -0.19 17.82 -1.28
N SER A 48 0.42 18.41 -0.25
CA SER A 48 1.57 19.31 -0.39
C SER A 48 2.82 18.61 -0.96
N ASP A 49 2.95 17.30 -0.81
CA ASP A 49 4.09 16.54 -1.32
C ASP A 49 4.04 16.34 -2.83
N VAL A 50 2.89 16.49 -3.44
CA VAL A 50 2.68 16.31 -4.90
C VAL A 50 2.51 17.63 -5.63
N ALA A 51 2.41 18.76 -4.93
CA ALA A 51 2.26 20.07 -5.53
C ALA A 51 3.42 20.39 -6.51
N PRO A 52 3.16 21.03 -7.68
CA PRO A 52 1.88 21.58 -8.13
C PRO A 52 0.92 20.57 -8.77
N SER A 53 1.24 19.29 -8.79
CA SER A 53 0.34 18.25 -9.28
C SER A 53 -0.87 18.10 -8.37
N GLN A 54 -1.95 17.59 -8.95
CA GLN A 54 -3.19 17.41 -8.21
C GLN A 54 -3.13 16.15 -7.33
N TRP A 55 -3.61 16.27 -6.09
CA TRP A 55 -3.88 15.13 -5.24
C TRP A 55 -5.13 14.39 -5.73
N VAL A 56 -4.97 13.14 -6.11
CA VAL A 56 -6.04 12.35 -6.77
C VAL A 56 -6.73 11.37 -5.85
N TYR A 57 -6.33 11.30 -4.59
CA TYR A 57 -6.79 10.27 -3.67
C TYR A 57 -8.00 10.66 -2.80
N ASN A 58 -8.64 11.82 -3.07
CA ASN A 58 -9.88 12.24 -2.42
C ASN A 58 -11.12 11.79 -3.22
N GLN A 59 -11.11 10.58 -3.75
CA GLN A 59 -12.20 10.02 -4.53
C GLN A 59 -12.34 8.53 -4.25
N PRO A 60 -13.46 7.92 -4.63
CA PRO A 60 -13.67 6.49 -4.37
C PRO A 60 -12.63 5.61 -5.06
N PHE A 61 -12.14 4.62 -4.34
CA PHE A 61 -11.23 3.58 -4.84
C PHE A 61 -11.73 2.20 -4.44
N SER A 62 -11.43 1.23 -5.28
CA SER A 62 -11.60 -0.18 -4.95
C SER A 62 -10.31 -0.76 -4.39
N MET A 63 -10.46 -1.68 -3.45
CA MET A 63 -9.31 -2.42 -2.93
C MET A 63 -8.88 -3.49 -3.92
N LEU A 64 -7.59 -3.57 -4.18
CA LEU A 64 -6.98 -4.62 -4.98
C LEU A 64 -5.87 -5.29 -4.17
N LEU A 65 -5.81 -6.60 -4.25
CA LEU A 65 -4.77 -7.40 -3.64
C LEU A 65 -4.25 -8.41 -4.64
N ASN A 66 -2.96 -8.40 -4.88
CA ASN A 66 -2.32 -9.36 -5.79
C ASN A 66 -0.89 -9.67 -5.37
N LEU A 67 -0.42 -10.83 -5.76
CA LEU A 67 0.99 -11.19 -5.70
C LEU A 67 1.57 -11.10 -7.11
N ALA A 68 2.40 -10.09 -7.33
CA ALA A 68 3.11 -9.91 -8.59
C ALA A 68 4.48 -10.61 -8.52
N VAL A 69 4.86 -11.27 -9.60
CA VAL A 69 6.13 -11.97 -9.72
C VAL A 69 6.93 -11.36 -10.86
N GLY A 70 8.15 -10.91 -10.57
CA GLY A 70 8.99 -10.23 -11.54
C GLY A 70 8.49 -8.83 -11.90
N GLY A 71 8.86 -8.36 -13.09
CA GLY A 71 8.50 -7.04 -13.60
C GLY A 71 9.37 -5.90 -13.06
N ASN A 72 8.95 -4.66 -13.30
CA ASN A 72 9.77 -3.47 -13.00
C ASN A 72 10.04 -3.27 -11.50
N LEU A 73 9.09 -3.65 -10.65
CA LEU A 73 9.24 -3.51 -9.19
C LEU A 73 9.82 -4.75 -8.55
N GLY A 74 9.48 -5.94 -9.05
CA GLY A 74 9.94 -7.21 -8.52
C GLY A 74 11.33 -7.63 -9.00
N GLY A 75 11.80 -7.03 -10.09
CA GLY A 75 13.09 -7.37 -10.68
C GLY A 75 13.08 -8.68 -11.46
N GLU A 76 14.26 -9.26 -11.66
CA GLU A 76 14.40 -10.53 -12.36
C GLU A 76 13.90 -11.70 -11.52
N LEU A 77 13.33 -12.69 -12.20
CA LEU A 77 12.90 -13.89 -11.54
C LEU A 77 14.11 -14.73 -11.08
N ALA A 78 14.03 -15.26 -9.87
CA ALA A 78 15.01 -16.21 -9.41
C ALA A 78 14.94 -17.48 -10.26
N PRO A 79 16.10 -18.08 -10.64
CA PRO A 79 16.12 -19.28 -11.49
C PRO A 79 15.47 -20.50 -10.85
N ASP A 80 15.36 -20.52 -9.54
CA ASP A 80 14.75 -21.56 -8.72
C ASP A 80 13.32 -21.22 -8.26
N LEU A 81 12.69 -20.22 -8.87
CA LEU A 81 11.33 -19.82 -8.52
C LEU A 81 10.36 -20.98 -8.69
N SER A 82 9.73 -21.36 -7.59
CA SER A 82 8.75 -22.45 -7.55
C SER A 82 7.35 -21.93 -7.86
N ALA A 83 6.53 -22.76 -8.52
CA ALA A 83 5.11 -22.48 -8.71
C ALA A 83 4.29 -22.50 -7.41
N SER A 84 4.88 -22.88 -6.29
CA SER A 84 4.23 -22.93 -4.99
C SER A 84 4.38 -21.65 -4.16
N ASN A 85 4.99 -20.60 -4.71
CA ASN A 85 5.06 -19.30 -4.03
C ASN A 85 3.65 -18.73 -3.83
N LYS A 86 3.36 -18.33 -2.60
CA LYS A 86 2.01 -17.90 -2.20
C LYS A 86 2.08 -16.67 -1.34
N LEU A 87 1.09 -15.80 -1.51
CA LEU A 87 0.72 -14.80 -0.54
C LEU A 87 -0.46 -15.33 0.26
N LEU A 88 -0.29 -15.48 1.55
CA LEU A 88 -1.35 -15.92 2.45
C LEU A 88 -1.97 -14.68 3.11
N VAL A 89 -3.30 -14.62 3.12
CA VAL A 89 -4.05 -13.53 3.73
C VAL A 89 -5.00 -14.14 4.77
N ASP A 90 -4.83 -13.73 6.01
CA ASP A 90 -5.71 -14.16 7.09
C ASP A 90 -7.01 -13.34 7.10
N TYR A 91 -6.87 -12.02 7.10
CA TYR A 91 -8.03 -11.13 7.03
C TYR A 91 -7.73 -9.82 6.33
N ILE A 92 -8.80 -9.16 5.89
CA ILE A 92 -8.81 -7.77 5.47
C ILE A 92 -9.92 -7.08 6.26
N ARG A 93 -9.61 -5.95 6.88
CA ARG A 93 -10.58 -5.13 7.60
C ARG A 93 -10.56 -3.71 7.07
N VAL A 94 -11.73 -3.14 6.91
CA VAL A 94 -11.90 -1.73 6.52
C VAL A 94 -12.80 -1.07 7.55
N HIS A 95 -12.36 0.06 8.08
CA HIS A 95 -13.09 0.82 9.07
C HIS A 95 -13.20 2.28 8.64
N GLU A 96 -14.32 2.91 8.93
CA GLU A 96 -14.40 4.36 8.90
C GLU A 96 -13.54 4.94 10.03
N PHE A 97 -12.86 6.02 9.74
CA PHE A 97 -11.92 6.64 10.67
C PHE A 97 -12.25 8.11 10.87
N GLU A 98 -12.55 8.50 12.11
CA GLU A 98 -12.87 9.88 12.50
C GLU A 98 -13.99 10.52 11.66
N GLY A 99 -14.94 9.73 11.15
CA GLY A 99 -16.05 10.21 10.34
C GLY A 99 -15.69 10.58 8.90
N PHE A 100 -14.50 10.20 8.44
CA PHE A 100 -14.08 10.39 7.06
C PHE A 100 -14.49 9.21 6.17
N GLY A 101 -14.96 9.56 4.98
CA GLY A 101 -15.23 8.60 3.93
C GLY A 101 -16.48 7.77 4.13
N GLU A 102 -16.74 6.92 3.18
CA GLU A 102 -17.85 5.97 3.19
C GLU A 102 -17.36 4.62 2.68
N ILE A 103 -17.91 3.55 3.24
CA ILE A 103 -17.62 2.19 2.82
C ILE A 103 -18.81 1.65 2.05
N HIS A 104 -18.60 1.35 0.77
CA HIS A 104 -19.59 0.72 -0.08
C HIS A 104 -19.21 -0.74 -0.33
N GLN A 105 -20.08 -1.65 0.06
CA GLN A 105 -19.93 -3.08 -0.21
C GLN A 105 -20.71 -3.45 -1.47
N ARG A 106 -20.12 -4.30 -2.28
CA ARG A 106 -20.77 -4.87 -3.46
C ARG A 106 -21.39 -6.22 -3.15
#